data_17021b15f779a9afdf1c773e10c64204
#
_entry.id   17021b15f779a9afdf1c773e10c64204
#
_cell.length_a   1.000
_cell.length_b   1.000
_cell.length_c   1.000
_cell.angle_alpha   90.00
_cell.angle_beta   90.00
_cell.angle_gamma   90.00
#
_symmetry.space_group_name_H-M   'P 1'
#
loop_
_entity.id
_entity.type
_entity.pdbx_description
1 polymer ?
#
loop_
_entity_poly.entity_id
_entity_poly.type
_entity_poly.pdbx_seq_one_letter_code
_entity_poly.pdbx_strand_id
1 'polypeptide(L)'
;AVRSVNTPAAPGVGHQFAYLPDVAHTMAELLDRRDTLPAFASFHMAGHWDATGCALAEAVQRAVVRRGGAAPAIQPFPWWLVRLASPFVTTFRELLGMRYLWQQPARLDNRRLVQQLGHEPHTPLDEAVEATLVGLGCLSQTATPATWTGREARS
;
A
#
# COMPACT_ATOMS: atom_id res chain seq x y z
N ALA A 1 -15.95 6.93 -10.82
CA ALA A 1 -15.34 5.81 -11.56
C ALA A 1 -13.87 6.15 -11.86
N VAL A 2 -12.96 5.21 -11.59
CA VAL A 2 -11.52 5.35 -11.87
C VAL A 2 -11.32 5.25 -13.38
N ARG A 3 -10.82 6.31 -14.01
CA ARG A 3 -10.61 6.35 -15.48
C ARG A 3 -9.17 6.02 -15.88
N SER A 4 -8.20 6.42 -15.06
CA SER A 4 -6.78 6.15 -15.29
C SER A 4 -6.05 5.97 -13.97
N VAL A 5 -4.94 5.23 -14.01
CA VAL A 5 -4.00 5.04 -12.89
C VAL A 5 -2.63 5.47 -13.38
N ASN A 6 -2.01 6.40 -12.66
CA ASN A 6 -0.68 6.88 -12.99
C ASN A 6 0.37 6.12 -12.18
N THR A 7 1.39 5.60 -12.86
CA THR A 7 2.53 4.93 -12.23
C THR A 7 3.72 5.88 -12.18
N PRO A 8 4.24 6.24 -10.99
CA PRO A 8 5.38 7.15 -10.88
C PRO A 8 6.71 6.48 -11.19
N ALA A 9 6.76 5.14 -11.13
CA ALA A 9 7.93 4.35 -11.42
C ALA A 9 8.26 4.29 -12.90
N ALA A 10 9.54 4.18 -13.23
CA ALA A 10 9.96 3.75 -14.54
C ALA A 10 9.65 2.27 -14.73
N PRO A 11 9.26 1.80 -15.93
CA PRO A 11 9.02 0.38 -16.18
C PRO A 11 10.25 -0.48 -15.80
N GLY A 12 10.00 -1.58 -15.08
CA GLY A 12 11.04 -2.49 -14.62
C GLY A 12 11.79 -2.05 -13.36
N VAL A 13 11.43 -0.91 -12.76
CA VAL A 13 11.98 -0.52 -11.45
C VAL A 13 11.08 -1.05 -10.35
N GLY A 14 11.62 -1.94 -9.53
CA GLY A 14 10.87 -2.57 -8.44
C GLY A 14 10.59 -1.62 -7.28
N HIS A 15 9.40 -1.74 -6.70
CA HIS A 15 8.97 -0.96 -5.54
C HIS A 15 8.35 -1.84 -4.47
N GLN A 16 8.40 -1.36 -3.25
CA GLN A 16 7.82 -2.03 -2.10
C GLN A 16 6.67 -1.20 -1.53
N PHE A 17 5.54 -1.84 -1.29
CA PHE A 17 4.35 -1.22 -0.71
C PHE A 17 3.97 -1.91 0.59
N ALA A 18 3.56 -1.13 1.58
CA ALA A 18 2.96 -1.67 2.80
C ALA A 18 1.48 -1.29 2.84
N TYR A 19 0.61 -2.27 3.11
CA TYR A 19 -0.80 -2.02 3.37
C TYR A 19 -0.95 -1.47 4.79
N LEU A 20 -1.55 -0.29 4.92
CA LEU A 20 -1.59 0.44 6.19
C LEU A 20 -2.23 -0.35 7.35
N PRO A 21 -3.33 -1.11 7.16
CA PRO A 21 -3.86 -1.97 8.22
C PRO A 21 -2.89 -3.07 8.68
N ASP A 22 -2.07 -3.65 7.78
CA ASP A 22 -1.05 -4.63 8.16
C ASP A 22 0.06 -3.96 8.98
N VAL A 23 0.43 -2.71 8.64
CA VAL A 23 1.38 -1.91 9.44
C VAL A 23 0.81 -1.65 10.83
N ALA A 24 -0.46 -1.24 10.91
CA ALA A 24 -1.11 -0.98 12.21
C ALA A 24 -1.21 -2.27 13.06
N HIS A 25 -1.53 -3.40 12.46
CA HIS A 25 -1.56 -4.70 13.12
C HIS A 25 -0.17 -5.09 13.64
N THR A 26 0.87 -4.94 12.81
CA THR A 26 2.26 -5.17 13.21
C THR A 26 2.66 -4.30 14.40
N MET A 27 2.26 -3.02 14.41
CA MET A 27 2.54 -2.11 15.52
C MET A 27 1.82 -2.55 16.80
N ALA A 28 0.57 -2.99 16.70
CA ALA A 28 -0.19 -3.50 17.83
C ALA A 28 0.47 -4.76 18.41
N GLU A 29 0.84 -5.74 17.59
CA GLU A 29 1.54 -6.94 18.03
C GLU A 29 2.89 -6.67 18.69
N LEU A 30 3.66 -5.71 18.17
CA LEU A 30 4.91 -5.28 18.78
C LEU A 30 4.67 -4.60 20.13
N LEU A 31 3.60 -3.81 20.24
CA LEU A 31 3.23 -3.14 21.48
C LEU A 31 2.81 -4.15 22.57
N ASP A 32 2.07 -5.20 22.21
CA ASP A 32 1.69 -6.27 23.11
C ASP A 32 2.91 -7.05 23.66
N ARG A 33 4.00 -7.06 22.90
CA ARG A 33 5.28 -7.70 23.27
C ARG A 33 6.33 -6.72 23.82
N ARG A 34 5.94 -5.47 24.12
CA ARG A 34 6.88 -4.40 24.52
C ARG A 34 7.83 -4.79 25.65
N ASP A 35 7.37 -5.61 26.59
CA ASP A 35 8.18 -6.02 27.76
C ASP A 35 9.33 -6.97 27.40
N THR A 36 9.30 -7.54 26.18
CA THR A 36 10.36 -8.40 25.64
C THR A 36 11.27 -7.67 24.67
N LEU A 37 10.94 -6.40 24.33
CA LEU A 37 11.70 -5.59 23.40
C LEU A 37 12.76 -4.76 24.12
N PRO A 38 13.91 -4.47 23.49
CA PRO A 38 14.85 -3.50 24.03
C PRO A 38 14.20 -2.09 24.03
N ALA A 39 14.71 -1.19 24.87
CA ALA A 39 14.21 0.18 25.00
C ALA A 39 14.14 0.94 23.66
N PHE A 40 14.97 0.58 22.71
CA PHE A 40 14.93 1.05 21.33
C PHE A 40 15.09 -0.12 20.35
N ALA A 41 14.13 -0.24 19.44
CA ALA A 41 14.17 -1.23 18.36
C ALA A 41 13.60 -0.65 17.06
N SER A 42 14.22 -1.01 15.95
CA SER A 42 13.73 -0.66 14.61
C SER A 42 13.41 -1.93 13.85
N PHE A 43 12.22 -1.97 13.28
CA PHE A 43 11.72 -3.08 12.49
C PHE A 43 11.30 -2.58 11.11
N HIS A 44 11.52 -3.41 10.09
CA HIS A 44 11.08 -3.15 8.73
C HIS A 44 10.07 -4.21 8.33
N MET A 45 9.10 -3.83 7.53
CA MET A 45 8.15 -4.73 6.88
C MET A 45 8.56 -4.96 5.43
N ALA A 46 8.38 -6.18 4.93
CA ALA A 46 8.56 -6.49 3.52
C ALA A 46 7.33 -6.08 2.69
N GLY A 47 6.13 -6.21 3.26
CA GLY A 47 4.89 -5.87 2.57
C GLY A 47 4.77 -6.54 1.20
N HIS A 48 4.43 -5.75 0.17
CA HIS A 48 4.28 -6.21 -1.20
C HIS A 48 5.46 -5.74 -2.04
N TRP A 49 6.14 -6.67 -2.69
CA TRP A 49 7.18 -6.36 -3.66
C TRP A 49 6.62 -6.36 -5.08
N ASP A 50 6.61 -5.20 -5.71
CA ASP A 50 6.31 -5.03 -7.13
C ASP A 50 7.62 -4.99 -7.93
N ALA A 51 7.96 -6.05 -8.62
CA ALA A 51 9.17 -6.13 -9.42
C ALA A 51 9.10 -5.32 -10.72
N THR A 52 7.90 -5.02 -11.20
CA THR A 52 7.65 -4.41 -12.50
C THR A 52 7.44 -2.91 -12.45
N GLY A 53 7.05 -2.38 -11.28
CA GLY A 53 6.58 -1.01 -11.09
C GLY A 53 5.14 -0.78 -11.57
N CYS A 54 4.42 -1.84 -11.95
CA CYS A 54 3.05 -1.78 -12.45
C CYS A 54 2.06 -2.66 -11.68
N ALA A 55 2.51 -3.55 -10.81
CA ALA A 55 1.65 -4.53 -10.14
C ALA A 55 0.53 -3.88 -9.32
N LEU A 56 0.79 -2.74 -8.68
CA LEU A 56 -0.24 -1.98 -7.96
C LEU A 56 -1.31 -1.44 -8.92
N ALA A 57 -0.90 -0.87 -10.06
CA ALA A 57 -1.83 -0.35 -11.07
C ALA A 57 -2.67 -1.47 -11.70
N GLU A 58 -2.06 -2.62 -11.96
CA GLU A 58 -2.75 -3.81 -12.45
C GLU A 58 -3.74 -4.37 -11.42
N ALA A 59 -3.40 -4.36 -10.12
CA ALA A 59 -4.33 -4.73 -9.06
C ALA A 59 -5.54 -3.77 -9.00
N VAL A 60 -5.33 -2.48 -9.20
CA VAL A 60 -6.43 -1.50 -9.33
C VAL A 60 -7.31 -1.83 -10.53
N GLN A 61 -6.73 -2.15 -11.69
CA GLN A 61 -7.51 -2.58 -12.87
C GLN A 61 -8.35 -3.81 -12.56
N ARG A 62 -7.75 -4.85 -11.97
CA ARG A 62 -8.46 -6.07 -11.58
C ARG A 62 -9.62 -5.78 -10.62
N ALA A 63 -9.39 -4.94 -9.61
CA ALA A 63 -10.42 -4.57 -8.64
C ALA A 63 -11.60 -3.85 -9.30
N VAL A 64 -11.33 -2.90 -10.20
CA VAL A 64 -12.38 -2.17 -10.94
C VAL A 64 -13.18 -3.12 -11.84
N VAL A 65 -12.49 -3.99 -12.59
CA VAL A 65 -13.14 -4.95 -13.50
C VAL A 65 -13.98 -5.96 -12.73
N ARG A 66 -13.51 -6.50 -11.60
CA ARG A 66 -14.30 -7.41 -10.74
C ARG A 66 -15.61 -6.76 -10.27
N ARG A 67 -15.65 -5.46 -10.16
CA ARG A 67 -16.86 -4.69 -9.78
C ARG A 67 -17.66 -4.20 -10.98
N GLY A 68 -17.43 -4.76 -12.18
CA GLY A 68 -18.18 -4.45 -13.40
C GLY A 68 -17.82 -3.11 -14.04
N GLY A 69 -16.73 -2.47 -13.61
CA GLY A 69 -16.22 -1.25 -14.23
C GLY A 69 -15.34 -1.55 -15.46
N ALA A 70 -15.14 -0.55 -16.32
CA ALA A 70 -14.15 -0.62 -17.38
C ALA A 70 -12.73 -0.54 -16.81
N ALA A 71 -11.80 -1.32 -17.33
CA ALA A 71 -10.41 -1.28 -16.92
C ALA A 71 -9.81 0.12 -17.11
N PRO A 72 -9.31 0.78 -16.04
CA PRO A 72 -8.68 2.08 -16.16
C PRO A 72 -7.37 1.99 -16.96
N ALA A 73 -7.06 3.02 -17.75
CA ALA A 73 -5.80 3.08 -18.48
C ALA A 73 -4.63 3.27 -17.50
N ILE A 74 -3.58 2.46 -17.63
CA ILE A 74 -2.33 2.67 -16.89
C ILE A 74 -1.47 3.64 -17.68
N GLN A 75 -1.06 4.74 -17.06
CA GLN A 75 -0.30 5.81 -17.70
C GLN A 75 0.95 6.16 -16.86
N PRO A 76 2.05 6.54 -17.50
CA PRO A 76 3.19 7.07 -16.77
C PRO A 76 2.83 8.38 -16.09
N PHE A 77 3.38 8.59 -14.90
CA PHE A 77 3.19 9.84 -14.18
C PHE A 77 3.85 11.00 -14.92
N PRO A 78 3.17 12.15 -15.11
CA PRO A 78 3.66 13.25 -15.94
C PRO A 78 4.75 14.07 -15.21
N TRP A 79 5.92 13.50 -15.00
CA TRP A 79 7.05 14.15 -14.33
C TRP A 79 7.49 15.47 -15.00
N TRP A 80 7.25 15.61 -16.33
CA TRP A 80 7.55 16.85 -17.04
C TRP A 80 6.71 18.03 -16.54
N LEU A 81 5.42 17.76 -16.23
CA LEU A 81 4.50 18.76 -15.69
C LEU A 81 4.92 19.19 -14.28
N VAL A 82 5.32 18.23 -13.45
CA VAL A 82 5.84 18.49 -12.10
C VAL A 82 7.10 19.36 -12.17
N ARG A 83 8.01 19.09 -13.12
CA ARG A 83 9.21 19.93 -13.35
C ARG A 83 8.84 21.35 -13.77
N LEU A 84 7.85 21.50 -14.66
CA LEU A 84 7.43 22.83 -15.13
C LEU A 84 6.79 23.65 -14.01
N ALA A 85 5.99 23.04 -13.15
CA ALA A 85 5.29 23.70 -12.05
C ALA A 85 6.12 23.84 -10.75
N SER A 86 7.23 23.13 -10.61
CA SER A 86 8.05 23.10 -9.39
C SER A 86 8.59 24.47 -8.94
N PRO A 87 8.90 25.46 -9.80
CA PRO A 87 9.30 26.79 -9.35
C PRO A 87 8.19 27.53 -8.57
N PHE A 88 6.93 27.21 -8.89
CA PHE A 88 5.76 27.90 -8.33
C PHE A 88 5.08 27.14 -7.21
N VAL A 89 5.30 25.83 -7.12
CA VAL A 89 4.62 24.94 -6.16
C VAL A 89 5.67 24.19 -5.35
N THR A 90 5.77 24.52 -4.07
CA THR A 90 6.75 23.92 -3.15
C THR A 90 6.63 22.40 -3.08
N THR A 91 5.40 21.87 -3.00
CA THR A 91 5.14 20.40 -2.99
C THR A 91 5.73 19.70 -4.20
N PHE A 92 5.69 20.31 -5.39
CA PHE A 92 6.28 19.72 -6.59
C PHE A 92 7.81 19.75 -6.58
N ARG A 93 8.40 20.77 -5.96
CA ARG A 93 9.85 20.83 -5.75
C ARG A 93 10.31 19.71 -4.81
N GLU A 94 9.61 19.50 -3.70
CA GLU A 94 9.89 18.41 -2.76
C GLU A 94 9.69 17.04 -3.43
N LEU A 95 8.63 16.88 -4.22
CA LEU A 95 8.36 15.65 -4.96
C LEU A 95 9.49 15.32 -5.96
N LEU A 96 10.06 16.33 -6.62
CA LEU A 96 11.24 16.13 -7.48
C LEU A 96 12.47 15.69 -6.69
N GLY A 97 12.67 16.21 -5.48
CA GLY A 97 13.72 15.78 -4.57
C GLY A 97 13.61 14.30 -4.18
N MET A 98 12.39 13.76 -4.13
CA MET A 98 12.11 12.36 -3.81
C MET A 98 12.06 11.45 -5.05
N ARG A 99 12.19 11.99 -6.26
CA ARG A 99 12.04 11.24 -7.51
C ARG A 99 12.99 10.04 -7.62
N TYR A 100 14.17 10.12 -7.01
CA TYR A 100 15.15 9.02 -7.02
C TYR A 100 14.58 7.73 -6.40
N LEU A 101 13.64 7.82 -5.46
CA LEU A 101 12.96 6.67 -4.86
C LEU A 101 12.15 5.85 -5.88
N TRP A 102 11.75 6.50 -6.99
CA TRP A 102 11.01 5.89 -8.10
C TRP A 102 11.90 5.44 -9.25
N GLN A 103 13.21 5.71 -9.17
CA GLN A 103 14.20 5.38 -10.20
C GLN A 103 15.14 4.25 -9.79
N GLN A 104 15.17 3.89 -8.51
CA GLN A 104 16.02 2.84 -7.97
C GLN A 104 15.19 1.85 -7.16
N PRO A 105 15.42 0.54 -7.33
CA PRO A 105 14.73 -0.45 -6.52
C PRO A 105 15.21 -0.35 -5.07
N ALA A 106 14.29 -0.15 -4.15
CA ALA A 106 14.56 -0.18 -2.71
C ALA A 106 13.72 -1.27 -2.07
N ARG A 107 14.37 -2.21 -1.39
CA ARG A 107 13.72 -3.31 -0.70
C ARG A 107 14.17 -3.37 0.76
N LEU A 108 13.19 -3.30 1.65
CA LEU A 108 13.41 -3.45 3.09
C LEU A 108 13.42 -4.93 3.47
N ASP A 109 14.24 -5.28 4.43
CA ASP A 109 14.38 -6.64 4.95
C ASP A 109 13.58 -6.77 6.26
N ASN A 110 12.65 -7.71 6.30
CA ASN A 110 11.77 -7.95 7.45
C ASN A 110 12.27 -9.05 8.41
N ARG A 111 13.46 -9.62 8.20
CA ARG A 111 13.95 -10.77 9.00
C ARG A 111 13.87 -10.49 10.50
N ARG A 112 14.24 -9.29 10.93
CA ARG A 112 14.20 -8.91 12.34
C ARG A 112 12.75 -8.88 12.89
N LEU A 113 11.80 -8.42 12.08
CA LEU A 113 10.38 -8.44 12.44
C LEU A 113 9.87 -9.87 12.59
N VAL A 114 10.16 -10.73 11.59
CA VAL A 114 9.74 -12.13 11.60
C VAL A 114 10.40 -12.90 12.74
N GLN A 115 11.65 -12.61 13.09
CA GLN A 115 12.31 -13.23 14.27
C GLN A 115 11.59 -12.83 15.57
N GLN A 116 11.07 -11.61 15.67
CA GLN A 116 10.41 -11.12 16.86
C GLN A 116 8.96 -11.58 16.98
N LEU A 117 8.21 -11.57 15.89
CA LEU A 117 6.77 -11.88 15.88
C LEU A 117 6.47 -13.34 15.47
N GLY A 118 7.39 -13.99 14.76
CA GLY A 118 7.19 -15.30 14.13
C GLY A 118 6.60 -15.20 12.72
N HIS A 119 6.01 -14.08 12.36
CA HIS A 119 5.40 -13.81 11.06
C HIS A 119 5.37 -12.30 10.79
N GLU A 120 4.97 -11.93 9.58
CA GLU A 120 4.59 -10.57 9.22
C GLU A 120 3.11 -10.57 8.82
N PRO A 121 2.24 -9.75 9.46
CA PRO A 121 0.88 -9.55 8.99
C PRO A 121 0.86 -9.15 7.53
N HIS A 122 0.10 -9.86 6.70
CA HIS A 122 0.12 -9.68 5.26
C HIS A 122 -1.24 -9.96 4.63
N THR A 123 -1.87 -8.93 4.12
CA THR A 123 -3.11 -9.02 3.34
C THR A 123 -2.75 -9.17 1.86
N PRO A 124 -3.33 -10.10 1.10
CA PRO A 124 -3.07 -10.22 -0.34
C PRO A 124 -3.27 -8.90 -1.09
N LEU A 125 -2.40 -8.60 -2.07
CA LEU A 125 -2.39 -7.30 -2.77
C LEU A 125 -3.76 -6.92 -3.34
N ASP A 126 -4.46 -7.86 -3.97
CA ASP A 126 -5.75 -7.60 -4.60
C ASP A 126 -6.83 -7.24 -3.56
N GLU A 127 -6.81 -7.88 -2.40
CA GLU A 127 -7.71 -7.57 -1.28
C GLU A 127 -7.39 -6.22 -0.66
N ALA A 128 -6.12 -5.95 -0.42
CA ALA A 128 -5.64 -4.68 0.13
C ALA A 128 -6.01 -3.49 -0.79
N VAL A 129 -5.83 -3.65 -2.10
CA VAL A 129 -6.19 -2.64 -3.10
C VAL A 129 -7.71 -2.46 -3.17
N GLU A 130 -8.49 -3.54 -3.19
CA GLU A 130 -9.95 -3.46 -3.24
C GLU A 130 -10.51 -2.77 -2.01
N ALA A 131 -10.05 -3.14 -0.80
CA ALA A 131 -10.43 -2.50 0.44
C ALA A 131 -10.07 -1.01 0.46
N THR A 132 -8.89 -0.65 -0.04
CA THR A 132 -8.45 0.74 -0.15
C THR A 132 -9.34 1.54 -1.09
N LEU A 133 -9.68 1.01 -2.27
CA LEU A 133 -10.55 1.69 -3.25
C LEU A 133 -11.97 1.87 -2.73
N VAL A 134 -12.48 0.91 -1.95
CA VAL A 134 -13.77 1.04 -1.26
C VAL A 134 -13.68 2.12 -0.19
N GLY A 135 -12.65 2.11 0.66
CA GLY A 135 -12.45 3.12 1.70
C GLY A 135 -12.31 4.55 1.17
N LEU A 136 -11.72 4.71 -0.03
CA LEU A 136 -11.61 5.99 -0.73
C LEU A 136 -12.90 6.39 -1.49
N GLY A 137 -13.97 5.57 -1.45
CA GLY A 137 -15.20 5.82 -2.19
C GLY A 137 -15.06 5.69 -3.72
N CYS A 138 -13.97 5.10 -4.20
CA CYS A 138 -13.74 4.85 -5.63
C CYS A 138 -14.54 3.64 -6.15
N LEU A 139 -14.85 2.70 -5.26
CA LEU A 139 -15.70 1.53 -5.52
C LEU A 139 -16.85 1.53 -4.50
N SER A 140 -18.03 1.06 -4.95
CA SER A 140 -19.18 0.91 -4.06
C SER A 140 -18.91 -0.20 -3.04
N GLN A 141 -19.33 0.01 -1.80
CA GLN A 141 -19.42 -1.09 -0.84
C GLN A 141 -20.46 -2.08 -1.35
N THR A 142 -20.07 -3.31 -1.70
CA THR A 142 -21.04 -4.40 -1.75
C THR A 142 -21.45 -4.65 -0.32
N ALA A 143 -22.75 -4.54 -0.04
CA ALA A 143 -23.29 -4.92 1.26
C ALA A 143 -23.03 -6.42 1.46
N THR A 144 -21.89 -6.75 2.06
CA THR A 144 -21.74 -8.03 2.74
C THR A 144 -22.42 -7.86 4.09
N PRO A 145 -23.48 -8.60 4.41
CA PRO A 145 -24.05 -8.54 5.74
C PRO A 145 -22.98 -9.05 6.71
N ALA A 146 -22.34 -8.14 7.42
CA ALA A 146 -21.54 -8.50 8.57
C ALA A 146 -22.52 -9.01 9.64
N THR A 147 -22.75 -10.31 9.67
CA THR A 147 -23.29 -10.99 10.83
C THR A 147 -22.21 -10.99 11.92
N TRP A 148 -22.06 -9.86 12.57
CA TRP A 148 -21.39 -9.84 13.84
C TRP A 148 -22.39 -10.41 14.88
N THR A 149 -22.38 -11.73 15.05
CA THR A 149 -23.06 -12.37 16.16
C THR A 149 -22.23 -12.14 17.41
N GLY A 150 -22.49 -11.01 18.07
CA GLY A 150 -22.03 -10.79 19.42
C GLY A 150 -22.55 -11.92 20.31
N ARG A 151 -21.67 -12.82 20.70
CA ARG A 151 -21.95 -13.78 21.76
C ARG A 151 -21.95 -13.00 23.06
N GLU A 152 -23.14 -12.69 23.53
CA GLU A 152 -23.34 -12.17 24.89
C GLU A 152 -22.67 -13.10 25.88
N ALA A 153 -21.69 -12.60 26.59
CA ALA A 153 -21.22 -13.21 27.82
C ALA A 153 -22.32 -13.02 28.88
N ARG A 154 -23.07 -14.06 29.18
CA ARG A 154 -23.87 -14.14 30.39
C ARG A 154 -23.16 -15.05 31.40
N SER A 155 -23.03 -14.49 32.59
CA SER A 155 -22.83 -15.09 33.92
C SER A 155 -21.45 -15.55 34.24
#